data_ee4c07297b3e9484beebd94180250b89
#
_entry.id   ee4c07297b3e9484beebd94180250b89
#
_cell.length_a   1.000
_cell.length_b   1.000
_cell.length_c   1.000
_cell.angle_alpha   90.00
_cell.angle_beta   90.00
_cell.angle_gamma   90.00
#
_symmetry.space_group_name_H-M   'P 1'
#
loop_
_entity.id
_entity.type
_entity.pdbx_description
1 polymer ?
#
loop_
_entity_poly.entity_id
_entity_poly.type
_entity_poly.pdbx_seq_one_letter_code
_entity_poly.pdbx_strand_id
1 'polypeptide(L)'
;MSTLKVNTIQEADGTAFPFPQGVTETDLWRVTSSFDSSNTNPISSNWERHDTHGPGLIGSGMSESSGTFTFPSTGVWRIDFYTTSYRISATNVRFINQYIMATTDNSSYGEAAYGTGSISNDTEAFHTGHCTLIFDVTNVSTHKIRFFVQAEHQLRWYANTNSNFIYAIFNWLSPIATLLYAALDVKIKKIKF
;
A
#
# COMPACT_ATOMS: atom_id res chain seq x y z
N MET A 1 -7.01 43.32 15.83
CA MET A 1 -6.77 42.35 14.71
C MET A 1 -8.08 42.21 13.96
N SER A 2 -8.07 42.40 12.65
CA SER A 2 -9.28 42.16 11.82
C SER A 2 -9.30 40.70 11.43
N THR A 3 -10.40 40.01 11.70
CA THR A 3 -10.61 38.61 11.30
C THR A 3 -11.52 38.57 10.09
N LEU A 4 -11.04 38.00 8.98
CA LEU A 4 -11.89 37.72 7.83
C LEU A 4 -12.63 36.43 8.07
N LYS A 5 -13.95 36.45 8.13
CA LYS A 5 -14.80 35.25 8.14
C LYS A 5 -15.30 35.01 6.72
N VAL A 6 -14.98 33.84 6.18
CA VAL A 6 -15.40 33.44 4.83
C VAL A 6 -16.22 32.14 4.96
N ASN A 7 -17.45 32.18 4.44
CA ASN A 7 -18.32 31.00 4.44
C ASN A 7 -18.00 30.03 3.30
N THR A 8 -17.50 30.55 2.19
CA THR A 8 -17.19 29.77 0.99
C THR A 8 -16.03 30.41 0.26
N ILE A 9 -15.05 29.61 -0.17
CA ILE A 9 -14.02 30.02 -1.11
C ILE A 9 -14.36 29.35 -2.43
N GLN A 10 -14.46 30.14 -3.51
CA GLN A 10 -14.80 29.66 -4.85
C GLN A 10 -13.74 30.14 -5.83
N GLU A 11 -13.57 29.41 -6.93
CA GLU A 11 -12.85 29.90 -8.10
C GLU A 11 -13.65 30.98 -8.81
N ALA A 12 -13.02 31.69 -9.73
CA ALA A 12 -13.67 32.82 -10.44
C ALA A 12 -14.87 32.39 -11.30
N ASP A 13 -15.01 31.10 -11.59
CA ASP A 13 -16.14 30.51 -12.31
C ASP A 13 -17.28 30.04 -11.39
N GLY A 14 -17.17 30.29 -10.08
CA GLY A 14 -18.16 29.87 -9.08
C GLY A 14 -17.99 28.44 -8.54
N THR A 15 -17.00 27.69 -9.02
CA THR A 15 -16.70 26.35 -8.53
C THR A 15 -16.14 26.41 -7.11
N ALA A 16 -16.58 25.53 -6.22
CA ALA A 16 -16.05 25.45 -4.87
C ALA A 16 -14.56 25.13 -4.93
N PHE A 17 -13.72 25.89 -4.21
CA PHE A 17 -12.30 25.62 -4.14
C PHE A 17 -12.08 24.25 -3.50
N PRO A 18 -11.40 23.31 -4.17
CA PRO A 18 -11.20 21.96 -3.63
C PRO A 18 -10.18 22.02 -2.48
N PHE A 19 -10.68 22.15 -1.25
CA PHE A 19 -9.82 21.96 -0.08
C PHE A 19 -9.35 20.50 -0.02
N PRO A 20 -8.11 20.26 0.39
CA PRO A 20 -7.67 18.92 0.69
C PRO A 20 -8.63 18.24 1.67
N GLN A 21 -9.34 17.21 1.24
CA GLN A 21 -10.31 16.49 2.07
C GLN A 21 -9.64 15.52 3.07
N GLY A 22 -8.30 15.57 3.22
CA GLY A 22 -7.56 14.59 3.99
C GLY A 22 -7.42 13.26 3.21
N VAL A 23 -7.35 12.15 3.95
CA VAL A 23 -7.32 10.81 3.35
C VAL A 23 -8.73 10.44 2.91
N THR A 24 -8.96 10.33 1.61
CA THR A 24 -10.26 9.99 1.02
C THR A 24 -10.38 8.51 0.68
N GLU A 25 -9.25 7.83 0.48
CA GLU A 25 -9.18 6.39 0.26
C GLU A 25 -8.00 5.79 1.02
N THR A 26 -8.27 4.81 1.87
CA THR A 26 -7.29 3.93 2.49
C THR A 26 -7.91 2.56 2.73
N ASP A 27 -7.10 1.51 2.58
CA ASP A 27 -7.56 0.15 2.80
C ASP A 27 -6.46 -0.67 3.46
N LEU A 28 -6.77 -1.35 4.54
CA LEU A 28 -5.87 -2.18 5.31
C LEU A 28 -6.29 -3.65 5.17
N TRP A 29 -5.39 -4.46 4.66
CA TRP A 29 -5.54 -5.90 4.50
C TRP A 29 -4.50 -6.65 5.30
N ARG A 30 -4.87 -7.77 5.92
CA ARG A 30 -3.98 -8.64 6.67
C ARG A 30 -4.12 -10.10 6.25
N VAL A 31 -3.11 -10.89 6.54
CA VAL A 31 -3.16 -12.35 6.45
C VAL A 31 -3.66 -12.90 7.79
N THR A 32 -4.64 -13.80 7.76
CA THR A 32 -5.34 -14.29 8.96
C THR A 32 -4.72 -15.53 9.60
N SER A 33 -3.93 -16.29 8.83
CA SER A 33 -3.34 -17.55 9.29
C SER A 33 -1.85 -17.61 8.98
N SER A 34 -1.05 -17.95 9.99
CA SER A 34 0.39 -18.19 9.82
C SER A 34 0.65 -19.35 8.87
N PHE A 35 1.76 -19.28 8.15
CA PHE A 35 2.21 -20.35 7.25
C PHE A 35 3.72 -20.50 7.31
N ASP A 36 4.21 -21.72 7.01
CA ASP A 36 5.63 -22.06 6.99
C ASP A 36 6.11 -22.17 5.55
N SER A 37 7.07 -21.35 5.16
CA SER A 37 7.61 -21.32 3.81
C SER A 37 8.97 -20.66 3.74
N SER A 38 9.79 -21.08 2.76
CA SER A 38 10.96 -20.33 2.29
C SER A 38 10.68 -19.49 1.03
N ASN A 39 9.54 -19.72 0.36
CA ASN A 39 9.18 -19.02 -0.87
C ASN A 39 7.68 -19.11 -1.11
N THR A 40 6.96 -17.99 -1.02
CA THR A 40 5.52 -17.90 -1.29
C THR A 40 5.26 -16.73 -2.23
N ASN A 41 5.09 -17.05 -3.52
CA ASN A 41 4.89 -16.08 -4.62
C ASN A 41 3.66 -16.46 -5.47
N PRO A 42 2.56 -15.71 -5.38
CA PRO A 42 2.24 -14.72 -4.36
C PRO A 42 1.72 -15.35 -3.06
N ILE A 43 1.54 -14.56 -2.02
CA ILE A 43 0.67 -14.91 -0.88
C ILE A 43 -0.76 -14.89 -1.41
N SER A 44 -1.30 -16.08 -1.72
CA SER A 44 -2.54 -16.23 -2.52
C SER A 44 -3.79 -16.51 -1.70
N SER A 45 -3.67 -16.65 -0.37
CA SER A 45 -4.80 -17.05 0.47
C SER A 45 -4.76 -16.38 1.84
N ASN A 46 -5.88 -16.48 2.54
CA ASN A 46 -6.07 -15.96 3.90
C ASN A 46 -5.95 -14.43 4.01
N TRP A 47 -6.14 -13.70 2.93
CA TRP A 47 -6.28 -12.26 2.98
C TRP A 47 -7.65 -11.85 3.47
N GLU A 48 -7.69 -10.92 4.40
CA GLU A 48 -8.89 -10.35 5.01
C GLU A 48 -8.71 -8.84 5.12
N ARG A 49 -9.77 -8.08 4.83
CA ARG A 49 -9.79 -6.65 5.18
C ARG A 49 -9.86 -6.50 6.69
N HIS A 50 -9.05 -5.60 7.25
CA HIS A 50 -9.03 -5.35 8.68
C HIS A 50 -10.41 -4.90 9.17
N ASP A 51 -10.97 -5.63 10.14
CA ASP A 51 -12.30 -5.41 10.72
C ASP A 51 -12.30 -5.37 12.25
N THR A 52 -11.13 -5.52 12.87
CA THR A 52 -10.95 -5.55 14.33
C THR A 52 -10.38 -4.22 14.80
N HIS A 53 -10.92 -3.63 15.86
CA HIS A 53 -10.44 -2.39 16.48
C HIS A 53 -10.50 -1.14 15.58
N GLY A 54 -11.44 -1.07 14.67
CA GLY A 54 -11.70 0.10 13.85
C GLY A 54 -11.93 -0.23 12.39
N PRO A 55 -12.32 0.76 11.57
CA PRO A 55 -12.51 0.56 10.15
C PRO A 55 -11.16 0.37 9.47
N GLY A 56 -10.97 -0.77 8.79
CA GLY A 56 -9.83 -0.99 7.91
C GLY A 56 -9.95 -0.29 6.56
N LEU A 57 -11.06 0.42 6.32
CA LEU A 57 -11.42 0.99 5.04
C LEU A 57 -11.96 2.41 5.19
N ILE A 58 -11.47 3.31 4.34
CA ILE A 58 -12.07 4.60 4.01
C ILE A 58 -12.21 4.64 2.48
N GLY A 59 -13.37 5.02 1.96
CA GLY A 59 -13.65 5.04 0.52
C GLY A 59 -14.09 3.70 -0.03
N SER A 60 -13.74 3.41 -1.29
CA SER A 60 -14.22 2.23 -2.03
C SER A 60 -13.41 0.95 -1.73
N GLY A 61 -12.12 1.11 -1.48
CA GLY A 61 -11.20 0.03 -1.12
C GLY A 61 -10.80 -0.90 -2.28
N MET A 62 -9.74 -1.67 -2.02
CA MET A 62 -9.22 -2.68 -2.95
C MET A 62 -10.18 -3.87 -3.06
N SER A 63 -10.16 -4.58 -4.18
CA SER A 63 -10.67 -5.94 -4.25
C SER A 63 -9.52 -6.93 -4.34
N GLU A 64 -9.66 -8.07 -3.65
CA GLU A 64 -8.65 -9.12 -3.58
C GLU A 64 -9.23 -10.42 -4.16
N SER A 65 -8.41 -11.12 -4.94
CA SER A 65 -8.71 -12.46 -5.43
C SER A 65 -7.42 -13.26 -5.62
N SER A 66 -7.27 -14.33 -4.87
CA SER A 66 -6.11 -15.25 -4.94
C SER A 66 -4.75 -14.52 -4.87
N GLY A 67 -4.62 -13.57 -3.95
CA GLY A 67 -3.43 -12.75 -3.73
C GLY A 67 -3.22 -11.62 -4.72
N THR A 68 -4.18 -11.39 -5.61
CA THR A 68 -4.14 -10.28 -6.58
C THR A 68 -5.06 -9.15 -6.12
N PHE A 69 -4.47 -7.97 -5.91
CA PHE A 69 -5.18 -6.77 -5.50
C PHE A 69 -5.47 -5.87 -6.70
N THR A 70 -6.73 -5.46 -6.81
CA THR A 70 -7.23 -4.57 -7.86
C THR A 70 -7.61 -3.23 -7.24
N PHE A 71 -7.14 -2.15 -7.85
CA PHE A 71 -7.43 -0.78 -7.41
C PHE A 71 -8.88 -0.39 -7.75
N PRO A 72 -9.56 0.36 -6.84
CA PRO A 72 -10.91 0.83 -7.10
C PRO A 72 -10.95 1.99 -8.11
N SER A 73 -9.87 2.77 -8.21
CA SER A 73 -9.76 3.96 -9.05
C SER A 73 -8.36 4.15 -9.62
N THR A 74 -8.26 4.93 -10.68
CA THR A 74 -6.98 5.42 -11.21
C THR A 74 -6.38 6.50 -10.30
N GLY A 75 -5.09 6.77 -10.43
CA GLY A 75 -4.36 7.78 -9.67
C GLY A 75 -3.11 7.21 -9.00
N VAL A 76 -2.45 8.04 -8.22
CA VAL A 76 -1.22 7.66 -7.52
C VAL A 76 -1.56 7.04 -6.18
N TRP A 77 -1.06 5.84 -5.96
CA TRP A 77 -1.27 5.05 -4.75
C TRP A 77 0.05 4.84 -4.02
N ARG A 78 0.05 4.96 -2.71
CA ARG A 78 1.09 4.45 -1.83
C ARG A 78 0.67 3.10 -1.30
N ILE A 79 1.54 2.11 -1.45
CA ILE A 79 1.38 0.76 -0.97
C ILE A 79 2.50 0.48 0.03
N ASP A 80 2.13 0.13 1.25
CA ASP A 80 3.06 -0.32 2.29
C ASP A 80 2.81 -1.78 2.60
N PHE A 81 3.85 -2.61 2.61
CA PHE A 81 3.77 -4.03 2.94
C PHE A 81 4.66 -4.37 4.12
N TYR A 82 4.07 -4.96 5.14
CA TYR A 82 4.72 -5.34 6.39
C TYR A 82 4.65 -6.85 6.58
N THR A 83 5.72 -7.43 7.11
CA THR A 83 5.79 -8.85 7.43
C THR A 83 6.42 -9.07 8.79
N THR A 84 5.95 -10.08 9.51
CA THR A 84 6.62 -10.61 10.69
C THR A 84 6.90 -12.08 10.45
N SER A 85 8.14 -12.48 10.60
CA SER A 85 8.57 -13.85 10.48
C SER A 85 9.28 -14.33 11.76
N TYR A 86 9.24 -15.64 11.95
CA TYR A 86 9.79 -16.31 13.10
C TYR A 86 10.60 -17.51 12.65
N ARG A 87 11.75 -17.71 13.26
CA ARG A 87 12.64 -18.84 12.95
C ARG A 87 12.15 -20.13 13.62
N ILE A 88 11.93 -21.16 12.83
CA ILE A 88 11.44 -22.48 13.28
C ILE A 88 12.52 -23.57 13.32
N SER A 89 13.76 -23.24 12.93
CA SER A 89 14.89 -24.18 12.94
C SER A 89 16.17 -23.51 13.43
N ALA A 90 17.13 -24.26 13.92
CA ALA A 90 18.40 -23.78 14.44
C ALA A 90 19.43 -23.37 13.37
N THR A 91 18.98 -22.88 12.21
CA THR A 91 19.84 -22.49 11.09
C THR A 91 19.84 -20.97 10.94
N ASN A 92 21.00 -20.37 10.68
CA ASN A 92 21.10 -18.96 10.31
C ASN A 92 20.31 -18.70 9.03
N VAL A 93 19.60 -17.59 8.99
CA VAL A 93 18.88 -17.14 7.80
C VAL A 93 19.52 -15.83 7.36
N ARG A 94 20.32 -15.90 6.29
CA ARG A 94 21.12 -14.77 5.78
C ARG A 94 20.28 -13.72 5.06
N PHE A 95 19.14 -14.15 4.49
CA PHE A 95 18.20 -13.20 3.90
C PHE A 95 16.76 -13.60 4.18
N ILE A 96 15.96 -12.61 4.43
CA ILE A 96 14.50 -12.65 4.55
C ILE A 96 13.99 -11.46 3.77
N ASN A 97 13.24 -11.72 2.71
CA ASN A 97 12.79 -10.72 1.78
C ASN A 97 11.26 -10.65 1.75
N GLN A 98 10.74 -9.45 1.66
CA GLN A 98 9.35 -9.16 1.33
C GLN A 98 9.30 -8.27 0.10
N TYR A 99 8.37 -8.55 -0.80
CA TYR A 99 8.27 -7.89 -2.10
C TYR A 99 6.87 -7.37 -2.36
N ILE A 100 6.81 -6.21 -2.98
CA ILE A 100 5.62 -5.74 -3.69
C ILE A 100 5.87 -6.01 -5.18
N MET A 101 5.04 -6.87 -5.76
CA MET A 101 5.05 -7.23 -7.17
C MET A 101 3.97 -6.42 -7.88
N ALA A 102 4.31 -5.74 -8.95
CA ALA A 102 3.37 -4.92 -9.71
C ALA A 102 3.29 -5.35 -11.18
N THR A 103 2.14 -5.13 -11.77
CA THR A 103 1.92 -5.28 -13.21
C THR A 103 1.17 -4.08 -13.78
N THR A 104 1.42 -3.76 -15.05
CA THR A 104 0.68 -2.76 -15.83
C THR A 104 -0.05 -3.35 -17.03
N ASP A 105 0.08 -4.67 -17.24
CA ASP A 105 -0.53 -5.43 -18.36
C ASP A 105 -1.45 -6.57 -17.89
N ASN A 106 -1.62 -6.74 -16.56
CA ASN A 106 -2.37 -7.82 -15.90
C ASN A 106 -1.84 -9.24 -16.20
N SER A 107 -0.61 -9.37 -16.66
CA SER A 107 0.00 -10.67 -16.99
C SER A 107 1.40 -10.83 -16.40
N SER A 108 2.28 -9.88 -16.64
CA SER A 108 3.68 -9.92 -16.23
C SER A 108 3.89 -9.13 -14.94
N TYR A 109 4.20 -9.83 -13.86
CA TYR A 109 4.49 -9.20 -12.57
C TYR A 109 5.99 -9.05 -12.36
N GLY A 110 6.45 -7.81 -12.15
CA GLY A 110 7.82 -7.48 -11.80
C GLY A 110 7.98 -7.09 -10.34
N GLU A 111 9.19 -7.21 -9.81
CA GLU A 111 9.55 -6.70 -8.48
C GLU A 111 9.57 -5.17 -8.52
N ALA A 112 8.61 -4.53 -7.87
CA ALA A 112 8.46 -3.09 -7.85
C ALA A 112 9.08 -2.46 -6.59
N ALA A 113 9.05 -3.16 -5.48
CA ALA A 113 9.74 -2.79 -4.25
C ALA A 113 10.06 -4.03 -3.43
N TYR A 114 11.16 -4.00 -2.68
CA TYR A 114 11.47 -5.06 -1.71
C TYR A 114 12.21 -4.49 -0.48
N GLY A 115 12.08 -5.22 0.63
CA GLY A 115 12.91 -5.06 1.81
C GLY A 115 13.60 -6.37 2.14
N THR A 116 14.72 -6.30 2.82
CA THR A 116 15.52 -7.46 3.20
C THR A 116 16.01 -7.38 4.64
N GLY A 117 16.21 -8.51 5.25
CA GLY A 117 16.78 -8.65 6.57
C GLY A 117 17.41 -10.03 6.76
N SER A 118 17.79 -10.32 7.99
CA SER A 118 18.37 -11.60 8.38
C SER A 118 17.99 -11.95 9.82
N ILE A 119 18.05 -13.22 10.18
CA ILE A 119 17.89 -13.70 11.55
C ILE A 119 19.14 -14.46 11.97
N SER A 120 19.71 -14.10 13.12
CA SER A 120 20.84 -14.79 13.74
C SER A 120 20.46 -16.18 14.28
N ASN A 121 21.46 -16.93 14.70
CA ASN A 121 21.32 -18.34 15.14
C ASN A 121 20.75 -18.50 16.56
N ASP A 122 19.96 -17.56 17.05
CA ASP A 122 19.27 -17.69 18.34
C ASP A 122 17.96 -18.46 18.19
N THR A 123 17.57 -19.20 19.22
CA THR A 123 16.22 -19.77 19.31
C THR A 123 15.20 -18.66 19.48
N GLU A 124 14.02 -18.79 18.88
CA GLU A 124 12.90 -17.82 19.02
C GLU A 124 13.19 -16.41 18.51
N ALA A 125 13.98 -16.28 17.44
CA ALA A 125 14.26 -15.01 16.82
C ALA A 125 13.14 -14.60 15.85
N PHE A 126 12.70 -13.33 15.97
CA PHE A 126 11.72 -12.70 15.09
C PHE A 126 12.41 -11.71 14.15
N HIS A 127 11.83 -11.54 12.97
CA HIS A 127 12.19 -10.48 12.04
C HIS A 127 10.93 -9.79 11.55
N THR A 128 10.96 -8.46 11.58
CA THR A 128 9.91 -7.62 10.97
C THR A 128 10.49 -6.93 9.76
N GLY A 129 9.85 -7.11 8.61
CA GLY A 129 10.23 -6.50 7.34
C GLY A 129 9.19 -5.52 6.83
N HIS A 130 9.65 -4.56 6.02
CA HIS A 130 8.80 -3.54 5.42
C HIS A 130 9.34 -3.11 4.07
N CYS A 131 8.44 -2.87 3.11
CA CYS A 131 8.75 -2.17 1.86
C CYS A 131 7.58 -1.29 1.42
N THR A 132 7.89 -0.25 0.65
CA THR A 132 6.92 0.76 0.19
C THR A 132 7.06 0.97 -1.31
N LEU A 133 5.93 1.13 -1.99
CA LEU A 133 5.83 1.49 -3.39
C LEU A 133 4.92 2.71 -3.57
N ILE A 134 5.31 3.64 -4.42
CA ILE A 134 4.43 4.64 -5.01
C ILE A 134 4.12 4.18 -6.43
N PHE A 135 2.84 3.99 -6.75
CA PHE A 135 2.40 3.38 -8.00
C PHE A 135 1.33 4.24 -8.68
N ASP A 136 1.60 4.64 -9.93
CA ASP A 136 0.64 5.38 -10.75
C ASP A 136 -0.27 4.38 -11.49
N VAL A 137 -1.52 4.34 -11.08
CA VAL A 137 -2.55 3.47 -11.66
C VAL A 137 -3.28 4.21 -12.76
N THR A 138 -2.88 4.01 -13.99
CA THR A 138 -3.50 4.64 -15.17
C THR A 138 -4.66 3.82 -15.73
N ASN A 139 -4.75 2.52 -15.39
CA ASN A 139 -5.83 1.63 -15.82
C ASN A 139 -6.09 0.53 -14.77
N VAL A 140 -7.24 0.58 -14.11
CA VAL A 140 -7.62 -0.41 -13.07
C VAL A 140 -7.79 -1.84 -13.58
N SER A 141 -8.00 -2.04 -14.89
CA SER A 141 -8.13 -3.38 -15.47
C SER A 141 -6.79 -4.09 -15.60
N THR A 142 -5.71 -3.35 -15.79
CA THR A 142 -4.38 -3.90 -16.06
C THR A 142 -3.37 -3.70 -14.93
N HIS A 143 -3.52 -2.64 -14.11
CA HIS A 143 -2.63 -2.35 -13.00
C HIS A 143 -3.05 -3.13 -11.76
N LYS A 144 -2.17 -4.04 -11.29
CA LYS A 144 -2.44 -4.92 -10.13
C LYS A 144 -1.22 -5.03 -9.26
N ILE A 145 -1.46 -5.42 -8.01
CA ILE A 145 -0.42 -5.67 -7.01
C ILE A 145 -0.55 -7.11 -6.49
N ARG A 146 0.59 -7.72 -6.18
CA ARG A 146 0.73 -8.97 -5.43
C ARG A 146 1.82 -8.82 -4.39
N PHE A 147 1.75 -9.63 -3.34
CA PHE A 147 2.75 -9.68 -2.30
C PHE A 147 3.47 -11.02 -2.29
N PHE A 148 4.76 -10.99 -2.08
CA PHE A 148 5.62 -12.15 -2.13
C PHE A 148 6.60 -12.10 -0.94
N VAL A 149 6.89 -13.27 -0.36
CA VAL A 149 7.88 -13.43 0.69
C VAL A 149 8.85 -14.57 0.35
N GLN A 150 10.12 -14.35 0.67
CA GLN A 150 11.20 -15.30 0.42
C GLN A 150 12.20 -15.28 1.58
N ALA A 151 12.77 -16.43 1.89
CA ALA A 151 13.88 -16.56 2.84
C ALA A 151 14.83 -17.67 2.40
N GLU A 152 16.05 -17.66 2.91
CA GLU A 152 17.05 -18.72 2.63
C GLU A 152 16.59 -20.10 3.07
N HIS A 153 15.92 -20.15 4.24
CA HIS A 153 15.38 -21.36 4.84
C HIS A 153 13.91 -21.15 5.21
N GLN A 154 13.20 -22.25 5.48
CA GLN A 154 11.82 -22.19 5.93
C GLN A 154 11.68 -21.39 7.23
N LEU A 155 10.78 -20.41 7.20
CA LEU A 155 10.36 -19.60 8.34
C LEU A 155 8.87 -19.78 8.55
N ARG A 156 8.41 -19.50 9.78
CA ARG A 156 7.01 -19.23 10.04
C ARG A 156 6.74 -17.75 9.78
N TRP A 157 5.89 -17.48 8.82
CA TRP A 157 5.34 -16.17 8.57
C TRP A 157 4.13 -15.99 9.47
N TYR A 158 4.26 -15.07 10.44
CA TYR A 158 3.29 -14.91 11.51
C TYR A 158 2.07 -14.14 11.03
N ALA A 159 0.87 -14.68 11.32
CA ALA A 159 -0.39 -14.03 10.95
C ALA A 159 -1.50 -14.48 11.90
N ASN A 160 -2.50 -13.64 12.12
CA ASN A 160 -3.78 -13.99 12.74
C ASN A 160 -4.86 -12.95 12.38
N THR A 161 -6.12 -13.31 12.66
CA THR A 161 -7.28 -12.48 12.34
C THR A 161 -7.51 -11.29 13.30
N ASN A 162 -6.76 -11.20 14.40
CA ASN A 162 -6.95 -10.15 15.41
C ASN A 162 -5.82 -9.14 15.46
N SER A 163 -4.70 -9.39 14.75
CA SER A 163 -3.50 -8.55 14.81
C SER A 163 -2.80 -8.48 13.46
N ASN A 164 -2.23 -7.33 13.16
CA ASN A 164 -1.54 -7.07 11.91
C ASN A 164 -0.07 -7.49 12.02
N PHE A 165 0.25 -8.73 11.67
CA PHE A 165 1.62 -9.25 11.56
C PHE A 165 2.13 -9.26 10.12
N ILE A 166 1.29 -9.77 9.19
CA ILE A 166 1.50 -9.65 7.76
C ILE A 166 0.32 -8.83 7.26
N TYR A 167 0.61 -7.63 6.76
CA TYR A 167 -0.44 -6.72 6.31
C TYR A 167 0.03 -5.76 5.23
N ALA A 168 -0.90 -5.25 4.47
CA ALA A 168 -0.69 -4.22 3.46
C ALA A 168 -1.64 -3.05 3.68
N ILE A 169 -1.13 -1.83 3.48
CA ILE A 169 -1.90 -0.60 3.51
C ILE A 169 -1.84 0.01 2.12
N PHE A 170 -3.01 0.38 1.60
CA PHE A 170 -3.17 1.09 0.34
C PHE A 170 -3.72 2.48 0.64
N ASN A 171 -3.00 3.51 0.25
CA ASN A 171 -3.42 4.89 0.42
C ASN A 171 -3.43 5.59 -0.94
N TRP A 172 -4.55 6.17 -1.31
CA TRP A 172 -4.63 7.01 -2.48
C TRP A 172 -4.05 8.40 -2.16
N LEU A 173 -3.09 8.81 -2.96
CA LEU A 173 -2.45 10.11 -2.84
C LEU A 173 -3.20 11.08 -3.76
N SER A 174 -3.99 11.97 -3.18
CA SER A 174 -4.75 12.96 -3.95
C SER A 174 -3.87 13.71 -4.93
N PRO A 175 -4.29 13.90 -6.20
CA PRO A 175 -3.53 14.64 -7.22
C PRO A 175 -3.47 16.15 -7.00
N ILE A 176 -3.71 16.65 -5.79
CA ILE A 176 -3.78 18.08 -5.46
C ILE A 176 -2.56 18.88 -5.97
N ALA A 177 -1.37 18.27 -5.98
CA ALA A 177 -0.19 18.92 -6.53
C ALA A 177 -0.33 19.23 -8.03
N THR A 178 -0.97 18.36 -8.80
CA THR A 178 -1.14 18.53 -10.26
C THR A 178 -2.18 19.62 -10.58
N LEU A 179 -3.25 19.69 -9.80
CA LEU A 179 -4.28 20.73 -9.97
C LEU A 179 -3.77 22.11 -9.56
N LEU A 180 -2.97 22.21 -8.49
CA LEU A 180 -2.38 23.50 -8.08
C LEU A 180 -1.37 24.02 -9.12
N TYR A 181 -0.54 23.14 -9.70
CA TYR A 181 0.40 23.52 -10.76
C TYR A 181 -0.33 23.92 -12.04
N ALA A 182 -1.36 23.19 -12.45
CA ALA A 182 -2.15 23.54 -13.63
C ALA A 182 -2.91 24.87 -13.45
N ALA A 183 -3.49 25.11 -12.28
CA ALA A 183 -4.17 26.37 -11.96
C ALA A 183 -3.21 27.56 -11.86
N LEU A 184 -1.97 27.33 -11.35
CA LEU A 184 -0.93 28.38 -11.29
C LEU A 184 -0.39 28.70 -12.69
N ASP A 185 -0.19 27.71 -13.55
CA ASP A 185 0.34 27.90 -14.91
C ASP A 185 -0.66 28.65 -15.80
N VAL A 186 -1.96 28.41 -15.62
CA VAL A 186 -3.03 29.17 -16.32
C VAL A 186 -3.07 30.61 -15.85
N LYS A 187 -2.84 30.92 -14.56
CA LYS A 187 -2.79 32.31 -14.06
C LYS A 187 -1.57 33.06 -14.55
N ILE A 188 -0.40 32.42 -14.62
CA ILE A 188 0.83 33.08 -15.09
C ILE A 188 0.74 33.42 -16.58
N LYS A 189 0.08 32.58 -17.39
CA LYS A 189 -0.13 32.85 -18.83
C LYS A 189 -1.11 34.00 -19.11
N LYS A 190 -2.02 34.31 -18.16
CA LYS A 190 -2.97 35.42 -18.28
C LYS A 190 -2.40 36.78 -17.84
N ILE A 191 -1.22 36.83 -17.23
CA ILE A 191 -0.55 38.07 -16.76
C ILE A 191 0.56 38.49 -17.74
N LYS A 192 0.55 38.06 -18.98
CA LYS A 192 1.39 38.68 -20.01
C LYS A 192 0.63 39.83 -20.61
N PHE A 193 1.11 41.08 -20.25
CA PHE A 193 0.75 42.38 -20.83
C PHE A 193 0.95 42.43 -22.33
#